data_6db9eb45e8d2fce66f5951bafbe817e1
#
_entry.id   6db9eb45e8d2fce66f5951bafbe817e1
#
_cell.length_a   1.000
_cell.length_b   1.000
_cell.length_c   1.000
_cell.angle_alpha   90.00
_cell.angle_beta   90.00
_cell.angle_gamma   90.00
#
_symmetry.space_group_name_H-M   'P 1'
#
loop_
_entity.id
_entity.type
_entity.pdbx_description
1 polymer ?
#
loop_
_entity_poly.entity_id
_entity_poly.type
_entity_poly.pdbx_seq_one_letter_code
_entity_poly.pdbx_strand_id
1 'polypeptide(L)'
;MTQHRMTTLVVVGDEIVAGHGDGRCLGWTGRVAARTLPALPGARFYALGVADEDSVGLSQRGMAEARIRFGSETRNRLVLAPGPHDVDAGISTARSRLNLANVLDAALGAEVQTFVVGPPPSIDADRNRRIAELNAGFADVALRRGITYVDTFAPLREHEAWHRDLASTGSGLPSQEGYGLLAWLVLHRGWFDWLGVPDPLG
;
A
#
# COMPACT_ATOMS: atom_id res chain seq x y z
N MET A 1 29.35 19.23 0.77
CA MET A 1 28.65 18.13 1.48
C MET A 1 27.16 18.33 1.28
N THR A 2 26.55 17.58 0.38
CA THR A 2 25.09 17.62 0.15
C THR A 2 24.41 17.02 1.39
N GLN A 3 23.80 17.89 2.19
CA GLN A 3 23.03 17.45 3.36
C GLN A 3 21.90 16.55 2.86
N HIS A 4 22.02 15.23 3.02
CA HIS A 4 20.96 14.30 2.68
C HIS A 4 19.77 14.60 3.59
N ARG A 5 18.74 15.27 3.05
CA ARG A 5 17.48 15.44 3.76
C ARG A 5 16.95 14.06 4.15
N MET A 6 16.66 13.88 5.44
CA MET A 6 16.04 12.65 5.93
C MET A 6 14.73 12.39 5.19
N THR A 7 14.38 11.12 5.03
CA THR A 7 13.13 10.72 4.39
C THR A 7 12.14 10.23 5.45
N THR A 8 10.91 10.70 5.38
CA THR A 8 9.79 10.17 6.16
C THR A 8 8.83 9.47 5.23
N LEU A 9 8.64 8.16 5.45
CA LEU A 9 7.69 7.33 4.71
C LEU A 9 6.52 7.00 5.62
N VAL A 10 5.33 7.31 5.15
CA VAL A 10 4.08 6.98 5.84
C VAL A 10 3.24 6.09 4.92
N VAL A 11 2.89 4.91 5.39
CA VAL A 11 2.01 3.96 4.71
C VAL A 11 0.67 3.95 5.41
N VAL A 12 -0.40 4.18 4.67
CA VAL A 12 -1.78 4.25 5.20
C VAL A 12 -2.65 3.25 4.47
N GLY A 13 -3.46 2.50 5.19
CA GLY A 13 -4.40 1.51 4.66
C GLY A 13 -5.04 0.68 5.76
N ASP A 14 -5.50 -0.51 5.41
CA ASP A 14 -6.23 -1.42 6.27
C ASP A 14 -5.33 -2.31 7.18
N GLU A 15 -5.89 -3.38 7.71
CA GLU A 15 -5.19 -4.38 8.55
C GLU A 15 -4.02 -5.07 7.83
N ILE A 16 -4.03 -5.12 6.48
CA ILE A 16 -2.94 -5.69 5.70
C ILE A 16 -1.70 -4.77 5.79
N VAL A 17 -1.90 -3.45 5.89
CA VAL A 17 -0.82 -2.48 6.18
C VAL A 17 -0.29 -2.70 7.60
N ALA A 18 -1.17 -2.98 8.56
CA ALA A 18 -0.78 -3.26 9.94
C ALA A 18 -0.10 -4.63 10.11
N GLY A 19 -0.22 -5.53 9.13
CA GLY A 19 0.38 -6.86 9.17
C GLY A 19 -0.39 -7.86 10.02
N HIS A 20 -1.71 -7.70 10.15
CA HIS A 20 -2.55 -8.66 10.85
C HIS A 20 -2.45 -10.06 10.21
N GLY A 21 -2.37 -11.10 11.03
CA GLY A 21 -2.15 -12.46 10.57
C GLY A 21 -0.68 -12.89 10.47
N ASP A 22 0.27 -11.95 10.48
CA ASP A 22 1.71 -12.27 10.50
C ASP A 22 2.18 -12.54 11.93
N GLY A 23 2.51 -13.78 12.25
CA GLY A 23 3.03 -14.17 13.56
C GLY A 23 4.34 -13.47 13.97
N ARG A 24 5.02 -12.78 13.05
CA ARG A 24 6.19 -11.93 13.32
C ARG A 24 5.85 -10.45 13.43
N CYS A 25 4.60 -10.06 13.25
CA CYS A 25 4.12 -8.67 13.28
C CYS A 25 4.86 -7.73 12.31
N LEU A 26 5.42 -8.24 11.20
CA LEU A 26 6.13 -7.44 10.21
C LEU A 26 5.21 -6.96 9.09
N GLY A 27 4.24 -7.77 8.71
CA GLY A 27 3.45 -7.52 7.51
C GLY A 27 4.33 -7.36 6.26
N TRP A 28 3.77 -6.87 5.16
CA TRP A 28 4.57 -6.48 3.99
C TRP A 28 5.35 -5.18 4.26
N THR A 29 4.79 -4.27 5.04
CA THR A 29 5.36 -2.96 5.35
C THR A 29 6.68 -3.07 6.10
N GLY A 30 6.76 -3.92 7.13
CA GLY A 30 7.99 -4.17 7.87
C GLY A 30 9.07 -4.83 7.01
N ARG A 31 8.67 -5.74 6.09
CA ARG A 31 9.60 -6.37 5.15
C ARG A 31 10.16 -5.37 4.13
N VAL A 32 9.31 -4.49 3.60
CA VAL A 32 9.73 -3.39 2.71
C VAL A 32 10.64 -2.43 3.46
N ALA A 33 10.29 -2.03 4.69
CA ALA A 33 11.13 -1.16 5.51
C ALA A 33 12.52 -1.76 5.74
N ALA A 34 12.61 -3.05 6.09
CA ALA A 34 13.87 -3.75 6.32
C ALA A 34 14.80 -3.75 5.10
N ARG A 35 14.24 -3.75 3.88
CA ARG A 35 15.01 -3.67 2.63
C ARG A 35 15.32 -2.24 2.19
N THR A 36 14.50 -1.29 2.62
CA THR A 36 14.63 0.14 2.26
C THR A 36 15.64 0.87 3.13
N LEU A 37 15.63 0.63 4.44
CA LEU A 37 16.44 1.37 5.41
C LEU A 37 17.95 1.31 5.17
N PRO A 38 18.56 0.22 4.71
CA PRO A 38 19.97 0.21 4.33
C PRO A 38 20.33 1.18 3.20
N ALA A 39 19.42 1.41 2.24
CA ALA A 39 19.60 2.36 1.14
C ALA A 39 19.24 3.80 1.52
N LEU A 40 18.51 3.99 2.61
CA LEU A 40 18.07 5.29 3.16
C LEU A 40 18.39 5.39 4.66
N PRO A 41 19.67 5.46 5.05
CA PRO A 41 20.04 5.57 6.46
C PRO A 41 19.38 6.78 7.15
N GLY A 42 18.75 6.53 8.30
CA GLY A 42 18.05 7.56 9.06
C GLY A 42 16.61 7.84 8.59
N ALA A 43 16.11 7.14 7.57
CA ALA A 43 14.71 7.26 7.19
C ALA A 43 13.78 6.81 8.32
N ARG A 44 12.62 7.48 8.42
CA ARG A 44 11.53 7.10 9.34
C ARG A 44 10.45 6.40 8.56
N PHE A 45 9.99 5.26 9.04
CA PHE A 45 8.96 4.46 8.40
C PHE A 45 7.78 4.26 9.37
N TYR A 46 6.58 4.62 8.94
CA TYR A 46 5.36 4.50 9.72
C TYR A 46 4.32 3.69 8.94
N ALA A 47 3.83 2.60 9.52
CA ALA A 47 2.71 1.81 9.00
C ALA A 47 1.46 2.11 9.83
N LEU A 48 0.43 2.64 9.20
CA LEU A 48 -0.78 3.16 9.83
C LEU A 48 -2.00 2.41 9.25
N GLY A 49 -2.18 1.18 9.70
CA GLY A 49 -3.31 0.35 9.31
C GLY A 49 -4.49 0.51 10.26
N VAL A 50 -5.71 0.52 9.72
CA VAL A 50 -6.98 0.45 10.47
C VAL A 50 -7.76 -0.75 9.95
N ALA A 51 -8.17 -1.65 10.85
CA ALA A 51 -8.92 -2.83 10.47
C ALA A 51 -10.24 -2.47 9.78
N ASP A 52 -10.60 -3.26 8.76
CA ASP A 52 -11.83 -3.12 7.98
C ASP A 52 -11.97 -1.75 7.28
N GLU A 53 -10.87 -1.03 7.06
CA GLU A 53 -10.92 0.31 6.48
C GLU A 53 -11.30 0.29 5.00
N ASP A 54 -12.42 0.93 4.68
CA ASP A 54 -12.84 1.21 3.31
C ASP A 54 -12.21 2.52 2.75
N SER A 55 -12.48 2.81 1.49
CA SER A 55 -11.95 4.03 0.84
C SER A 55 -12.50 5.32 1.43
N VAL A 56 -13.65 5.30 2.10
CA VAL A 56 -14.23 6.48 2.76
C VAL A 56 -13.38 6.84 3.97
N GLY A 57 -13.11 5.86 4.84
CA GLY A 57 -12.23 6.03 6.01
C GLY A 57 -10.83 6.48 5.59
N LEU A 58 -10.24 5.79 4.61
CA LEU A 58 -8.94 6.15 4.06
C LEU A 58 -8.91 7.59 3.53
N SER A 59 -9.96 8.03 2.81
CA SER A 59 -10.06 9.39 2.27
C SER A 59 -10.14 10.45 3.37
N GLN A 60 -10.80 10.16 4.48
CA GLN A 60 -10.96 11.09 5.59
C GLN A 60 -9.67 11.28 6.40
N ARG A 61 -8.93 10.19 6.68
CA ARG A 61 -7.79 10.24 7.58
C ARG A 61 -6.42 10.23 6.88
N GLY A 62 -6.31 9.70 5.66
CA GLY A 62 -5.02 9.35 5.05
C GLY A 62 -3.99 10.49 5.08
N MET A 63 -4.34 11.65 4.55
CA MET A 63 -3.46 12.83 4.59
C MET A 63 -3.34 13.45 5.98
N ALA A 64 -4.38 13.42 6.80
CA ALA A 64 -4.34 13.96 8.16
C ALA A 64 -3.35 13.20 9.03
N GLU A 65 -3.40 11.87 8.99
CA GLU A 65 -2.49 10.97 9.69
C GLU A 65 -1.03 11.12 9.21
N ALA A 66 -0.84 11.24 7.91
CA ALA A 66 0.48 11.42 7.32
C ALA A 66 1.11 12.76 7.75
N ARG A 67 0.34 13.84 7.73
CA ARG A 67 0.83 15.19 8.10
C ARG A 67 1.37 15.27 9.53
N ILE A 68 0.80 14.50 10.46
CA ILE A 68 1.28 14.47 11.86
C ILE A 68 2.72 13.94 11.94
N ARG A 69 3.13 13.10 10.98
CA ARG A 69 4.45 12.43 10.96
C ARG A 69 5.44 13.10 10.02
N PHE A 70 4.96 13.93 9.12
CA PHE A 70 5.81 14.67 8.19
C PHE A 70 6.62 15.74 8.91
N GLY A 71 7.85 15.93 8.45
CA GLY A 71 8.71 16.99 8.93
C GLY A 71 8.93 18.07 7.89
N SER A 72 9.13 19.32 8.31
CA SER A 72 9.42 20.45 7.42
C SER A 72 10.76 20.30 6.69
N GLU A 73 11.73 19.63 7.31
CA GLU A 73 13.09 19.45 6.78
C GLU A 73 13.31 18.04 6.19
N THR A 74 12.24 17.26 5.98
CA THR A 74 12.33 15.90 5.46
C THR A 74 11.77 15.79 4.05
N ARG A 75 12.19 14.75 3.31
CA ARG A 75 11.49 14.30 2.11
C ARG A 75 10.29 13.47 2.55
N ASN A 76 9.12 14.06 2.49
CA ASN A 76 7.89 13.39 2.88
C ASN A 76 7.39 12.50 1.74
N ARG A 77 7.06 11.26 2.05
CA ARG A 77 6.60 10.22 1.13
C ARG A 77 5.33 9.59 1.68
N LEU A 78 4.32 9.45 0.86
CA LEU A 78 3.05 8.81 1.21
C LEU A 78 2.84 7.56 0.37
N VAL A 79 2.55 6.45 1.03
CA VAL A 79 2.08 5.23 0.38
C VAL A 79 0.62 5.03 0.78
N LEU A 80 -0.26 4.91 -0.21
CA LEU A 80 -1.66 4.56 0.00
C LEU A 80 -1.85 3.10 -0.42
N ALA A 81 -2.40 2.31 0.49
CA ALA A 81 -2.70 0.91 0.25
C ALA A 81 -4.17 0.63 0.56
N PRO A 82 -5.10 1.09 -0.30
CA PRO A 82 -6.52 0.81 -0.13
C PRO A 82 -6.77 -0.69 -0.21
N GLY A 83 -7.45 -1.24 0.78
CA GLY A 83 -7.85 -2.64 0.84
C GLY A 83 -9.09 -2.94 -0.01
N PRO A 84 -9.60 -4.17 0.07
CA PRO A 84 -10.77 -4.60 -0.68
C PRO A 84 -12.11 -4.29 0.00
N HIS A 85 -12.13 -3.62 1.15
CA HIS A 85 -13.31 -3.46 2.02
C HIS A 85 -14.46 -2.66 1.38
N ASP A 86 -14.19 -1.85 0.36
CA ASP A 86 -15.24 -1.21 -0.45
C ASP A 86 -16.20 -2.24 -1.07
N VAL A 87 -15.66 -3.42 -1.42
CA VAL A 87 -16.44 -4.54 -1.96
C VAL A 87 -17.44 -5.05 -0.92
N ASP A 88 -17.01 -5.20 0.31
CA ASP A 88 -17.82 -5.73 1.42
C ASP A 88 -18.82 -4.68 1.90
N ALA A 89 -18.43 -3.42 1.93
CA ALA A 89 -19.29 -2.29 2.27
C ALA A 89 -20.30 -1.91 1.18
N GLY A 90 -20.23 -2.55 -0.01
CA GLY A 90 -21.12 -2.24 -1.13
C GLY A 90 -20.89 -0.85 -1.74
N ILE A 91 -19.71 -0.28 -1.55
CA ILE A 91 -19.34 1.01 -2.14
C ILE A 91 -19.14 0.82 -3.65
N SER A 92 -19.73 1.71 -4.45
CA SER A 92 -19.56 1.63 -5.90
C SER A 92 -18.13 1.97 -6.32
N THR A 93 -17.64 1.31 -7.38
CA THR A 93 -16.30 1.60 -7.93
C THR A 93 -16.11 3.08 -8.27
N ALA A 94 -17.16 3.76 -8.73
CA ALA A 94 -17.11 5.20 -9.00
C ALA A 94 -16.85 6.01 -7.72
N ARG A 95 -17.47 5.64 -6.61
CA ARG A 95 -17.26 6.30 -5.30
C ARG A 95 -15.87 5.99 -4.75
N SER A 96 -15.43 4.75 -4.84
CA SER A 96 -14.08 4.32 -4.44
C SER A 96 -12.99 5.11 -5.19
N ARG A 97 -13.16 5.24 -6.50
CA ARG A 97 -12.27 6.06 -7.36
C ARG A 97 -12.21 7.52 -6.91
N LEU A 98 -13.36 8.12 -6.59
CA LEU A 98 -13.43 9.51 -6.11
C LEU A 98 -12.72 9.63 -4.75
N ASN A 99 -12.92 8.68 -3.84
CA ASN A 99 -12.29 8.69 -2.53
C ASN A 99 -10.76 8.63 -2.64
N LEU A 100 -10.22 7.71 -3.46
CA LEU A 100 -8.77 7.65 -3.71
C LEU A 100 -8.27 8.93 -4.39
N ALA A 101 -8.99 9.44 -5.39
CA ALA A 101 -8.64 10.68 -6.08
C ALA A 101 -8.48 11.86 -5.11
N ASN A 102 -9.41 12.02 -4.17
CA ASN A 102 -9.37 13.09 -3.16
C ASN A 102 -8.09 13.07 -2.33
N VAL A 103 -7.63 11.88 -1.88
CA VAL A 103 -6.39 11.75 -1.10
C VAL A 103 -5.17 12.07 -1.96
N LEU A 104 -5.15 11.54 -3.20
CA LEU A 104 -4.04 11.78 -4.12
C LEU A 104 -3.93 13.25 -4.51
N ASP A 105 -5.05 13.91 -4.76
CA ASP A 105 -5.08 15.35 -5.09
C ASP A 105 -4.65 16.20 -3.89
N ALA A 106 -5.05 15.83 -2.67
CA ALA A 106 -4.58 16.49 -1.44
C ALA A 106 -3.07 16.30 -1.20
N ALA A 107 -2.52 15.13 -1.57
CA ALA A 107 -1.08 14.87 -1.48
C ALA A 107 -0.32 15.66 -2.55
N LEU A 108 -0.80 15.68 -3.79
CA LEU A 108 -0.21 16.48 -4.88
C LEU A 108 -0.21 17.98 -4.55
N GLY A 109 -1.33 18.51 -4.04
CA GLY A 109 -1.42 19.90 -3.61
C GLY A 109 -0.50 20.26 -2.44
N ALA A 110 -0.06 19.27 -1.67
CA ALA A 110 0.92 19.41 -0.59
C ALA A 110 2.36 19.07 -1.02
N GLU A 111 2.60 18.85 -2.33
CA GLU A 111 3.88 18.44 -2.91
C GLU A 111 4.48 17.17 -2.29
N VAL A 112 3.61 16.27 -1.80
CA VAL A 112 3.99 14.97 -1.24
C VAL A 112 4.01 13.92 -2.35
N GLN A 113 5.17 13.34 -2.61
CA GLN A 113 5.27 12.25 -3.56
C GLN A 113 4.58 11.00 -3.03
N THR A 114 3.71 10.43 -3.86
CA THR A 114 2.80 9.35 -3.48
C THR A 114 3.07 8.09 -4.30
N PHE A 115 2.82 6.94 -3.68
CA PHE A 115 2.89 5.61 -4.26
C PHE A 115 1.62 4.85 -3.86
N VAL A 116 1.05 4.06 -4.76
CA VAL A 116 -0.20 3.32 -4.48
C VAL A 116 0.04 1.83 -4.62
N VAL A 117 -0.42 1.08 -3.61
CA VAL A 117 -0.43 -0.39 -3.62
C VAL A 117 -1.88 -0.84 -3.70
N GLY A 118 -2.24 -1.55 -4.75
CA GLY A 118 -3.62 -2.03 -4.97
C GLY A 118 -4.02 -3.16 -4.02
N PRO A 119 -5.34 -3.43 -3.91
CA PRO A 119 -5.86 -4.49 -3.06
C PRO A 119 -5.44 -5.88 -3.56
N PRO A 120 -5.01 -6.78 -2.68
CA PRO A 120 -4.73 -8.16 -3.07
C PRO A 120 -6.02 -8.98 -3.26
N PRO A 121 -5.96 -10.14 -3.96
CA PRO A 121 -7.10 -11.02 -4.09
C PRO A 121 -7.40 -11.78 -2.79
N SER A 122 -8.67 -12.16 -2.62
CA SER A 122 -9.14 -13.08 -1.57
C SER A 122 -9.17 -14.54 -2.09
N ILE A 123 -9.61 -15.46 -1.23
CA ILE A 123 -9.89 -16.86 -1.65
C ILE A 123 -11.27 -17.00 -2.32
N ASP A 124 -12.15 -16.03 -2.18
CA ASP A 124 -13.51 -16.05 -2.73
C ASP A 124 -13.52 -15.55 -4.18
N ALA A 125 -13.97 -16.40 -5.11
CA ALA A 125 -13.97 -16.07 -6.53
C ALA A 125 -14.97 -14.96 -6.90
N ASP A 126 -16.12 -14.90 -6.20
CA ASP A 126 -17.13 -13.87 -6.46
C ASP A 126 -16.68 -12.51 -5.95
N ARG A 127 -16.07 -12.49 -4.77
CA ARG A 127 -15.42 -11.31 -4.22
C ARG A 127 -14.29 -10.84 -5.12
N ASN A 128 -13.50 -11.76 -5.67
CA ASN A 128 -12.39 -11.43 -6.58
C ASN A 128 -12.84 -10.76 -7.87
N ARG A 129 -14.04 -11.08 -8.42
CA ARG A 129 -14.56 -10.34 -9.58
C ARG A 129 -14.75 -8.87 -9.28
N ARG A 130 -15.28 -8.55 -8.09
CA ARG A 130 -15.49 -7.17 -7.64
C ARG A 130 -14.19 -6.48 -7.27
N ILE A 131 -13.24 -7.20 -6.63
CA ILE A 131 -11.90 -6.66 -6.34
C ILE A 131 -11.15 -6.33 -7.63
N ALA A 132 -11.28 -7.13 -8.68
CA ALA A 132 -10.67 -6.86 -9.99
C ALA A 132 -11.15 -5.52 -10.58
N GLU A 133 -12.46 -5.24 -10.52
CA GLU A 133 -13.05 -3.97 -10.97
C GLU A 133 -12.55 -2.79 -10.11
N LEU A 134 -12.49 -2.98 -8.80
CA LEU A 134 -11.97 -2.00 -7.85
C LEU A 134 -10.49 -1.69 -8.13
N ASN A 135 -9.67 -2.73 -8.28
CA ASN A 135 -8.25 -2.64 -8.59
C ASN A 135 -8.00 -1.86 -9.89
N ALA A 136 -8.74 -2.20 -10.96
CA ALA A 136 -8.67 -1.47 -12.23
C ALA A 136 -9.06 0.01 -12.07
N GLY A 137 -10.09 0.28 -11.25
CA GLY A 137 -10.52 1.64 -10.93
C GLY A 137 -9.45 2.45 -10.21
N PHE A 138 -8.77 1.88 -9.22
CA PHE A 138 -7.68 2.53 -8.50
C PHE A 138 -6.45 2.74 -9.38
N ALA A 139 -6.09 1.76 -10.21
CA ALA A 139 -5.00 1.88 -11.16
C ALA A 139 -5.22 3.04 -12.15
N ASP A 140 -6.42 3.19 -12.72
CA ASP A 140 -6.75 4.30 -13.61
C ASP A 140 -6.65 5.67 -12.91
N VAL A 141 -7.09 5.77 -11.67
CA VAL A 141 -6.99 7.01 -10.88
C VAL A 141 -5.53 7.42 -10.63
N ALA A 142 -4.66 6.46 -10.27
CA ALA A 142 -3.24 6.70 -10.05
C ALA A 142 -2.52 7.06 -11.37
N LEU A 143 -2.77 6.30 -12.44
CA LEU A 143 -2.16 6.50 -13.75
C LEU A 143 -2.43 7.89 -14.32
N ARG A 144 -3.68 8.38 -14.23
CA ARG A 144 -4.06 9.74 -14.68
C ARG A 144 -3.31 10.87 -13.97
N ARG A 145 -2.72 10.58 -12.81
CA ARG A 145 -1.93 11.51 -12.00
C ARG A 145 -0.43 11.29 -12.10
N GLY A 146 0.01 10.36 -12.95
CA GLY A 146 1.43 9.98 -13.06
C GLY A 146 1.99 9.35 -11.78
N ILE A 147 1.12 8.76 -10.95
CA ILE A 147 1.50 8.12 -9.68
C ILE A 147 1.74 6.64 -9.92
N THR A 148 2.86 6.13 -9.40
CA THR A 148 3.18 4.70 -9.46
C THR A 148 2.12 3.87 -8.74
N TYR A 149 1.61 2.86 -9.43
CA TYR A 149 0.64 1.90 -8.91
C TYR A 149 1.21 0.49 -8.97
N VAL A 150 1.17 -0.21 -7.85
CA VAL A 150 1.53 -1.63 -7.79
C VAL A 150 0.25 -2.47 -7.82
N ASP A 151 0.03 -3.15 -8.93
CA ASP A 151 -1.01 -4.16 -9.01
C ASP A 151 -0.58 -5.41 -8.23
N THR A 152 -1.23 -5.67 -7.12
CA THR A 152 -1.06 -6.90 -6.33
C THR A 152 -2.11 -7.94 -6.65
N PHE A 153 -3.23 -7.54 -7.28
CA PHE A 153 -4.33 -8.44 -7.59
C PHE A 153 -3.97 -9.45 -8.69
N ALA A 154 -3.58 -8.97 -9.86
CA ALA A 154 -3.39 -9.84 -11.02
C ALA A 154 -2.28 -10.88 -10.80
N PRO A 155 -1.08 -10.53 -10.24
CA PRO A 155 -0.03 -11.51 -9.99
C PRO A 155 -0.38 -12.55 -8.93
N LEU A 156 -1.21 -12.20 -7.94
CA LEU A 156 -1.54 -13.09 -6.82
C LEU A 156 -2.81 -13.91 -7.03
N ARG A 157 -3.69 -13.49 -7.97
CA ARG A 157 -4.98 -14.14 -8.19
C ARG A 157 -4.88 -15.63 -8.53
N GLU A 158 -3.86 -16.04 -9.24
CA GLU A 158 -3.61 -17.43 -9.65
C GLU A 158 -2.37 -18.03 -8.94
N HIS A 159 -1.83 -17.33 -7.93
CA HIS A 159 -0.59 -17.73 -7.29
C HIS A 159 -0.85 -18.78 -6.20
N GLU A 160 -0.38 -20.01 -6.40
CA GLU A 160 -0.63 -21.14 -5.50
C GLU A 160 -0.20 -20.88 -4.05
N ALA A 161 0.98 -20.31 -3.85
CA ALA A 161 1.48 -20.03 -2.49
C ALA A 161 0.62 -18.97 -1.79
N TRP A 162 0.08 -17.98 -2.51
CA TRP A 162 -0.85 -17.01 -1.97
C TRP A 162 -2.14 -17.67 -1.48
N HIS A 163 -2.77 -18.51 -2.32
CA HIS A 163 -4.00 -19.21 -1.95
C HIS A 163 -3.80 -20.17 -0.79
N ARG A 164 -2.71 -20.94 -0.81
CA ARG A 164 -2.35 -21.85 0.28
C ARG A 164 -2.16 -21.12 1.60
N ASP A 165 -1.46 -19.96 1.57
CA ASP A 165 -1.21 -19.15 2.74
C ASP A 165 -2.52 -18.61 3.34
N LEU A 166 -3.38 -17.99 2.54
CA LEU A 166 -4.70 -17.50 2.98
C LEU A 166 -5.59 -18.62 3.55
N ALA A 167 -5.60 -19.78 2.90
CA ALA A 167 -6.38 -20.94 3.37
C ALA A 167 -5.88 -21.47 4.73
N SER A 168 -4.59 -21.35 5.00
CA SER A 168 -3.97 -21.87 6.23
C SER A 168 -4.30 -21.05 7.48
N THR A 169 -4.64 -19.76 7.32
CA THR A 169 -4.87 -18.84 8.45
C THR A 169 -6.27 -18.91 9.02
N GLY A 170 -7.25 -19.43 8.26
CA GLY A 170 -8.65 -19.45 8.64
C GLY A 170 -9.31 -18.06 8.77
N SER A 171 -8.52 -16.98 8.78
CA SER A 171 -9.01 -15.60 8.85
C SER A 171 -9.18 -14.95 7.47
N GLY A 172 -8.62 -15.57 6.42
CA GLY A 172 -8.54 -14.97 5.09
C GLY A 172 -7.50 -13.86 4.96
N LEU A 173 -6.73 -13.59 6.03
CA LEU A 173 -5.61 -12.66 6.02
C LEU A 173 -4.31 -13.40 5.69
N PRO A 174 -3.33 -12.73 5.06
CA PRO A 174 -2.03 -13.34 4.78
C PRO A 174 -1.26 -13.66 6.06
N SER A 175 -0.43 -14.69 6.01
CA SER A 175 0.61 -14.96 6.99
C SER A 175 1.99 -14.53 6.46
N GLN A 176 3.06 -15.09 6.99
CA GLN A 176 4.43 -14.73 6.61
C GLN A 176 4.71 -14.89 5.11
N GLU A 177 4.19 -15.97 4.49
CA GLU A 177 4.43 -16.26 3.07
C GLU A 177 3.70 -15.23 2.17
N GLY A 178 2.41 -14.99 2.43
CA GLY A 178 1.61 -14.02 1.68
C GLY A 178 2.13 -12.59 1.83
N TYR A 179 2.51 -12.20 3.03
CA TYR A 179 3.15 -10.88 3.23
C TYR A 179 4.53 -10.79 2.57
N GLY A 180 5.26 -11.89 2.46
CA GLY A 180 6.49 -11.95 1.69
C GLY A 180 6.26 -11.68 0.20
N LEU A 181 5.21 -12.26 -0.38
CA LEU A 181 4.82 -12.04 -1.78
C LEU A 181 4.41 -10.58 -2.04
N LEU A 182 3.59 -10.00 -1.15
CA LEU A 182 3.22 -8.58 -1.24
C LEU A 182 4.45 -7.66 -1.19
N ALA A 183 5.34 -7.89 -0.23
CA ALA A 183 6.57 -7.13 -0.10
C ALA A 183 7.45 -7.25 -1.35
N TRP A 184 7.56 -8.45 -1.92
CA TRP A 184 8.31 -8.68 -3.15
C TRP A 184 7.74 -7.87 -4.32
N LEU A 185 6.40 -7.89 -4.50
CA LEU A 185 5.74 -7.10 -5.56
C LEU A 185 6.02 -5.61 -5.39
N VAL A 186 5.89 -5.07 -4.18
CA VAL A 186 6.14 -3.65 -3.92
C VAL A 186 7.59 -3.28 -4.25
N LEU A 187 8.57 -4.06 -3.76
CA LEU A 187 9.99 -3.79 -3.95
C LEU A 187 10.40 -3.82 -5.44
N HIS A 188 9.85 -4.77 -6.24
CA HIS A 188 10.24 -4.98 -7.64
C HIS A 188 9.34 -4.23 -8.66
N ARG A 189 8.41 -3.41 -8.21
CA ARG A 189 7.49 -2.65 -9.06
C ARG A 189 7.63 -1.14 -8.89
N GLY A 190 8.88 -0.64 -9.00
CA GLY A 190 9.19 0.79 -9.03
C GLY A 190 9.40 1.43 -7.65
N TRP A 191 9.54 0.66 -6.56
CA TRP A 191 9.74 1.19 -5.21
C TRP A 191 11.01 2.03 -5.07
N PHE A 192 12.15 1.49 -5.50
CA PHE A 192 13.45 2.18 -5.38
C PHE A 192 13.57 3.35 -6.36
N ASP A 193 13.01 3.22 -7.56
CA ASP A 193 12.91 4.33 -8.53
C ASP A 193 12.11 5.49 -7.98
N TRP A 194 10.94 5.20 -7.38
CA TRP A 194 10.11 6.21 -6.73
C TRP A 194 10.81 6.90 -5.55
N LEU A 195 11.62 6.17 -4.79
CA LEU A 195 12.44 6.74 -3.72
C LEU A 195 13.63 7.55 -4.24
N GLY A 196 14.05 7.34 -5.48
CA GLY A 196 15.24 7.95 -6.07
C GLY A 196 16.54 7.43 -5.46
N VAL A 197 16.58 6.13 -5.11
CA VAL A 197 17.75 5.44 -4.57
C VAL A 197 18.07 4.19 -5.40
N PRO A 198 19.34 3.75 -5.42
CA PRO A 198 19.70 2.50 -6.09
C PRO A 198 18.95 1.31 -5.47
N ASP A 199 18.56 0.37 -6.32
CA ASP A 199 17.99 -0.90 -5.87
C ASP A 199 19.11 -1.76 -5.23
N PRO A 200 19.04 -2.06 -3.92
CA PRO A 200 20.04 -2.90 -3.28
C PRO A 200 19.89 -4.40 -3.61
N LEU A 201 18.86 -4.76 -4.40
CA LEU A 201 18.55 -6.12 -4.81
C LEU A 201 18.92 -6.39 -6.28
N GLY A 202 19.35 -5.34 -7.01
CA GLY A 202 19.73 -5.40 -8.43
C GLY A 202 21.10 -5.99 -8.69
#